data_d8b4ab8553d5cc27f8e263df2d73b8ca
#
_entry.id   d8b4ab8553d5cc27f8e263df2d73b8ca
#
_cell.length_a   1.000
_cell.length_b   1.000
_cell.length_c   1.000
_cell.angle_alpha   90.00
_cell.angle_beta   90.00
_cell.angle_gamma   90.00
#
_symmetry.space_group_name_H-M   'P 1'
#
loop_
_entity.id
_entity.type
_entity.pdbx_description
1 polymer ?
#
loop_
_entity_poly.entity_id
_entity_poly.type
_entity_poly.pdbx_seq_one_letter_code
_entity_poly.pdbx_strand_id
1 'polypeptide(L)'
;MKKKMLLFSIPFVLLVVFFSYGFLPFLLLPIIIIIVNYLVNRNENNPVVQEMKGRLFHSVEEVEQEYGKPDSVVVLNAARANEISDVILSYPERDILIVAGREIPMNDITGIAPKNMAIIPYVVDEYAVVINTKNPAKPVIYLRVGYDMGYAQEVAAQIHEILRISSTPNMK
;
A
#
# COMPACT_ATOMS: atom_id res chain seq x y z
N MET A 1 -6.43 10.32 1.31
CA MET A 1 -6.57 11.78 1.56
C MET A 1 -6.18 12.65 0.36
N LYS A 2 -5.16 12.33 -0.45
CA LYS A 2 -4.74 13.17 -1.62
C LYS A 2 -5.83 13.40 -2.68
N LYS A 3 -6.71 12.41 -2.98
CA LYS A 3 -7.81 12.57 -3.96
C LYS A 3 -8.86 13.61 -3.56
N LYS A 4 -9.16 13.77 -2.26
CA LYS A 4 -10.15 14.76 -1.79
C LYS A 4 -9.62 16.19 -1.83
N MET A 5 -8.32 16.38 -1.62
CA MET A 5 -7.70 17.71 -1.65
C MET A 5 -7.64 18.28 -3.08
N LEU A 6 -7.43 17.42 -4.08
CA LEU A 6 -7.45 17.82 -5.49
C LEU A 6 -8.84 18.31 -5.94
N LEU A 7 -9.91 17.70 -5.41
CA LEU A 7 -11.29 18.05 -5.76
C LEU A 7 -11.69 19.44 -5.27
N PHE A 8 -11.13 19.93 -4.14
CA PHE A 8 -11.40 21.25 -3.59
C PHE A 8 -10.59 22.38 -4.21
N SER A 9 -9.42 22.08 -4.78
CA SER A 9 -8.60 23.11 -5.46
C SER A 9 -9.11 23.44 -6.87
N ILE A 10 -9.83 22.51 -7.51
CA ILE A 10 -10.36 22.68 -8.86
C ILE A 10 -11.33 23.89 -8.96
N PRO A 11 -12.38 24.04 -8.12
CA PRO A 11 -13.30 25.19 -8.22
C PRO A 11 -12.61 26.53 -7.97
N PHE A 12 -11.59 26.59 -7.11
CA PHE A 12 -10.86 27.82 -6.86
C PHE A 12 -10.02 28.26 -8.06
N VAL A 13 -9.30 27.32 -8.68
CA VAL A 13 -8.54 27.58 -9.92
C VAL A 13 -9.48 28.03 -11.04
N LEU A 14 -10.65 27.40 -11.17
CA LEU A 14 -11.67 27.76 -12.15
C LEU A 14 -12.19 29.18 -11.96
N LEU A 15 -12.41 29.60 -10.71
CA LEU A 15 -12.90 30.96 -10.38
C LEU A 15 -11.85 31.99 -10.75
N VAL A 16 -10.57 31.75 -10.50
CA VAL A 16 -9.46 32.62 -10.88
C VAL A 16 -9.36 32.78 -12.40
N VAL A 17 -9.46 31.65 -13.14
CA VAL A 17 -9.41 31.63 -14.61
C VAL A 17 -10.62 32.35 -15.21
N PHE A 18 -11.81 32.18 -14.63
CA PHE A 18 -13.03 32.90 -15.07
C PHE A 18 -12.87 34.41 -15.00
N PHE A 19 -12.37 34.92 -13.87
CA PHE A 19 -12.15 36.36 -13.71
C PHE A 19 -11.03 36.91 -14.58
N SER A 20 -10.05 36.10 -14.97
CA SER A 20 -8.88 36.53 -15.76
C SER A 20 -9.11 36.47 -17.28
N TYR A 21 -9.87 35.50 -17.76
CA TYR A 21 -9.93 35.16 -19.21
C TYR A 21 -11.36 35.14 -19.79
N GLY A 22 -12.40 35.43 -19.00
CA GLY A 22 -13.77 35.41 -19.45
C GLY A 22 -14.34 34.01 -19.71
N PHE A 23 -15.38 33.92 -20.55
CA PHE A 23 -16.17 32.69 -20.74
C PHE A 23 -15.47 31.59 -21.58
N LEU A 24 -14.46 31.94 -22.39
CA LEU A 24 -13.80 31.03 -23.34
C LEU A 24 -13.16 29.80 -22.69
N PRO A 25 -12.47 29.89 -21.54
CA PRO A 25 -11.89 28.71 -20.88
C PRO A 25 -12.93 27.70 -20.37
N PHE A 26 -14.16 28.14 -20.10
CA PHE A 26 -15.22 27.25 -19.63
C PHE A 26 -15.71 26.26 -20.67
N LEU A 27 -15.61 26.62 -21.95
CA LEU A 27 -15.95 25.72 -23.06
C LEU A 27 -14.91 24.58 -23.22
N LEU A 28 -13.67 24.80 -22.81
CA LEU A 28 -12.60 23.79 -22.87
C LEU A 28 -12.58 22.87 -21.67
N LEU A 29 -13.21 23.27 -20.56
CA LEU A 29 -13.19 22.56 -19.28
C LEU A 29 -13.75 21.13 -19.36
N PRO A 30 -14.94 20.87 -19.96
CA PRO A 30 -15.45 19.51 -20.11
C PRO A 30 -14.52 18.63 -20.96
N ILE A 31 -13.87 19.20 -21.97
CA ILE A 31 -12.92 18.48 -22.80
C ILE A 31 -11.68 18.07 -21.99
N ILE A 32 -11.15 18.99 -21.18
CA ILE A 32 -10.01 18.71 -20.29
C ILE A 32 -10.38 17.63 -19.26
N ILE A 33 -11.57 17.73 -18.66
CA ILE A 33 -12.05 16.73 -17.69
C ILE A 33 -12.17 15.35 -18.35
N ILE A 34 -12.71 15.26 -19.56
CA ILE A 34 -12.84 14.00 -20.31
C ILE A 34 -11.45 13.43 -20.62
N ILE A 35 -10.51 14.25 -21.08
CA ILE A 35 -9.13 13.82 -21.39
C ILE A 35 -8.43 13.33 -20.14
N VAL A 36 -8.51 14.07 -19.02
CA VAL A 36 -7.91 13.68 -17.75
C VAL A 36 -8.52 12.38 -17.23
N ASN A 37 -9.85 12.25 -17.27
CA ASN A 37 -10.53 11.01 -16.87
C ASN A 37 -10.15 9.82 -17.77
N TYR A 38 -10.05 10.04 -19.08
CA TYR A 38 -9.61 9.02 -20.02
C TYR A 38 -8.16 8.58 -19.76
N LEU A 39 -7.24 9.52 -19.52
CA LEU A 39 -5.84 9.22 -19.23
C LEU A 39 -5.67 8.50 -17.88
N VAL A 40 -6.41 8.91 -16.85
CA VAL A 40 -6.41 8.25 -15.54
C VAL A 40 -6.95 6.82 -15.65
N ASN A 41 -8.12 6.63 -16.26
CA ASN A 41 -8.72 5.30 -16.45
C ASN A 41 -7.87 4.40 -17.34
N ARG A 42 -7.24 4.95 -18.39
CA ARG A 42 -6.33 4.18 -19.25
C ARG A 42 -5.12 3.69 -18.47
N ASN A 43 -4.58 4.51 -17.57
CA ASN A 43 -3.41 4.14 -16.78
C ASN A 43 -3.79 3.12 -15.68
N GLU A 44 -4.96 3.27 -15.05
CA GLU A 44 -5.47 2.31 -14.04
C GLU A 44 -5.84 0.95 -14.64
N ASN A 45 -6.36 0.92 -15.88
CA ASN A 45 -6.78 -0.30 -16.57
C ASN A 45 -5.69 -0.93 -17.47
N ASN A 46 -4.47 -0.38 -17.44
CA ASN A 46 -3.37 -0.99 -18.17
C ASN A 46 -3.04 -2.36 -17.51
N PRO A 47 -3.16 -3.50 -18.24
CA PRO A 47 -2.92 -4.82 -17.69
C PRO A 47 -1.51 -4.95 -17.08
N VAL A 48 -0.51 -4.31 -17.68
CA VAL A 48 0.86 -4.27 -17.15
C VAL A 48 0.92 -3.56 -15.79
N VAL A 49 0.15 -2.46 -15.62
CA VAL A 49 0.09 -1.73 -14.35
C VAL A 49 -0.68 -2.51 -13.29
N GLN A 50 -1.72 -3.26 -13.67
CA GLN A 50 -2.46 -4.14 -12.76
C GLN A 50 -1.60 -5.33 -12.33
N GLU A 51 -0.89 -5.96 -13.25
CA GLU A 51 0.04 -7.04 -12.98
C GLU A 51 1.18 -6.58 -12.04
N MET A 52 1.74 -5.38 -12.27
CA MET A 52 2.74 -4.78 -11.37
C MET A 52 2.18 -4.40 -10.00
N LYS A 53 0.88 -4.12 -9.87
CA LYS A 53 0.25 -3.76 -8.58
C LYS A 53 0.05 -4.98 -7.66
N GLY A 54 0.11 -6.19 -8.21
CA GLY A 54 -0.23 -7.42 -7.51
C GLY A 54 -1.74 -7.53 -7.21
N ARG A 55 -2.17 -8.72 -6.86
CA ARG A 55 -3.57 -8.99 -6.47
C ARG A 55 -3.90 -8.29 -5.16
N LEU A 56 -5.10 -7.74 -5.04
CA LEU A 56 -5.61 -7.10 -3.84
C LEU A 56 -6.78 -7.91 -3.28
N PHE A 57 -6.65 -8.36 -2.04
CA PHE A 57 -7.68 -9.02 -1.27
C PHE A 57 -8.36 -8.02 -0.34
N HIS A 58 -9.64 -8.23 -0.07
CA HIS A 58 -10.44 -7.33 0.76
C HIS A 58 -10.73 -7.89 2.15
N SER A 59 -10.53 -9.19 2.35
CA SER A 59 -10.68 -9.83 3.66
C SER A 59 -9.70 -11.01 3.85
N VAL A 60 -9.52 -11.43 5.09
CA VAL A 60 -8.71 -12.61 5.43
C VAL A 60 -9.35 -13.88 4.89
N GLU A 61 -10.68 -13.97 4.95
CA GLU A 61 -11.44 -15.10 4.44
C GLU A 61 -11.25 -15.29 2.93
N GLU A 62 -11.16 -14.19 2.16
CA GLU A 62 -10.89 -14.24 0.72
C GLU A 62 -9.50 -14.85 0.44
N VAL A 63 -8.51 -14.48 1.24
CA VAL A 63 -7.15 -15.05 1.15
C VAL A 63 -7.16 -16.54 1.52
N GLU A 64 -7.84 -16.90 2.61
CA GLU A 64 -7.92 -18.29 3.06
C GLU A 64 -8.68 -19.20 2.08
N GLN A 65 -9.68 -18.68 1.37
CA GLN A 65 -10.37 -19.42 0.29
C GLN A 65 -9.44 -19.71 -0.89
N GLU A 66 -8.54 -18.80 -1.20
CA GLU A 66 -7.61 -18.93 -2.32
C GLU A 66 -6.37 -19.78 -1.99
N TYR A 67 -5.76 -19.53 -0.82
CA TYR A 67 -4.46 -20.10 -0.46
C TYR A 67 -4.54 -21.15 0.65
N GLY A 68 -5.68 -21.25 1.33
CA GLY A 68 -5.82 -22.06 2.54
C GLY A 68 -5.41 -21.27 3.79
N LYS A 69 -5.24 -21.97 4.91
CA LYS A 69 -4.79 -21.34 6.15
C LYS A 69 -3.33 -20.88 6.03
N PRO A 70 -3.00 -19.68 6.50
CA PRO A 70 -1.62 -19.20 6.50
C PRO A 70 -0.75 -20.00 7.49
N ASP A 71 0.53 -20.17 7.17
CA ASP A 71 1.52 -20.81 8.05
C ASP A 71 1.85 -19.93 9.26
N SER A 72 1.83 -18.60 9.06
CA SER A 72 2.00 -17.63 10.13
C SER A 72 1.21 -16.35 9.87
N VAL A 73 0.81 -15.72 10.98
CA VAL A 73 0.06 -14.45 10.98
C VAL A 73 0.78 -13.48 11.89
N VAL A 74 1.14 -12.31 11.35
CA VAL A 74 1.65 -11.19 12.14
C VAL A 74 0.56 -10.13 12.22
N VAL A 75 0.16 -9.77 13.44
CA VAL A 75 -0.88 -8.77 13.69
C VAL A 75 -0.23 -7.41 13.91
N LEU A 76 -0.59 -6.42 13.09
CA LEU A 76 -0.07 -5.04 13.19
C LEU A 76 -0.83 -4.21 14.23
N ASN A 77 -2.11 -4.54 14.44
CA ASN A 77 -2.96 -3.88 15.42
C ASN A 77 -3.91 -4.89 16.04
N ALA A 78 -3.68 -5.22 17.31
CA ALA A 78 -4.47 -6.22 18.03
C ALA A 78 -5.98 -5.90 18.10
N ALA A 79 -6.35 -4.61 18.09
CA ALA A 79 -7.76 -4.20 18.11
C ALA A 79 -8.47 -4.47 16.76
N ARG A 80 -7.71 -4.73 15.68
CA ARG A 80 -8.20 -4.97 14.32
C ARG A 80 -7.59 -6.21 13.68
N ALA A 81 -7.32 -7.22 14.47
CA ALA A 81 -6.68 -8.46 14.01
C ALA A 81 -7.46 -9.19 12.91
N ASN A 82 -8.74 -8.87 12.72
CA ASN A 82 -9.58 -9.43 11.66
C ASN A 82 -9.60 -8.58 10.37
N GLU A 83 -9.01 -7.37 10.39
CA GLU A 83 -8.94 -6.53 9.22
C GLU A 83 -7.70 -6.89 8.40
N ILE A 84 -7.88 -7.17 7.11
CA ILE A 84 -6.78 -7.54 6.19
C ILE A 84 -5.71 -6.46 6.09
N SER A 85 -6.05 -5.19 6.38
CA SER A 85 -5.13 -4.06 6.43
C SER A 85 -4.14 -4.11 7.59
N ASP A 86 -4.51 -4.81 8.67
CA ASP A 86 -3.79 -4.83 9.94
C ASP A 86 -3.16 -6.19 10.25
N VAL A 87 -3.10 -7.08 9.24
CA VAL A 87 -2.45 -8.39 9.34
C VAL A 87 -1.49 -8.64 8.19
N ILE A 88 -0.50 -9.48 8.47
CA ILE A 88 0.39 -10.06 7.45
C ILE A 88 0.22 -11.56 7.49
N LEU A 89 -0.12 -12.16 6.35
CA LEU A 89 -0.31 -13.60 6.22
C LEU A 89 0.84 -14.20 5.39
N SER A 90 1.40 -15.30 5.85
CA SER A 90 2.57 -15.93 5.22
C SER A 90 2.22 -17.28 4.65
N TYR A 91 2.68 -17.53 3.41
CA TYR A 91 2.57 -18.77 2.66
C TYR A 91 3.95 -19.15 2.06
N PRO A 92 4.90 -19.61 2.88
CA PRO A 92 6.27 -19.88 2.45
C PRO A 92 6.37 -20.94 1.33
N GLU A 93 5.49 -21.94 1.34
CA GLU A 93 5.45 -22.97 0.30
C GLU A 93 5.12 -22.41 -1.09
N ARG A 94 4.47 -21.26 -1.16
CA ARG A 94 4.09 -20.57 -2.39
C ARG A 94 4.96 -19.35 -2.69
N ASP A 95 5.93 -19.05 -1.82
CA ASP A 95 6.76 -17.83 -1.89
C ASP A 95 5.95 -16.53 -1.81
N ILE A 96 4.83 -16.54 -1.07
CA ILE A 96 3.87 -15.43 -1.01
C ILE A 96 3.75 -14.90 0.42
N LEU A 97 3.77 -13.56 0.53
CA LEU A 97 3.40 -12.79 1.71
C LEU A 97 2.22 -11.89 1.35
N ILE A 98 1.13 -11.97 2.10
CA ILE A 98 0.01 -11.04 1.97
C ILE A 98 0.20 -9.92 2.98
N VAL A 99 0.35 -8.70 2.50
CA VAL A 99 0.63 -7.51 3.32
C VAL A 99 -0.42 -6.45 3.05
N ALA A 100 -1.22 -6.11 4.06
CA ALA A 100 -2.34 -5.18 3.92
C ALA A 100 -3.24 -5.53 2.72
N GLY A 101 -3.61 -6.80 2.59
CA GLY A 101 -4.43 -7.34 1.50
C GLY A 101 -3.72 -7.47 0.15
N ARG A 102 -2.41 -7.24 0.07
CA ARG A 102 -1.66 -7.32 -1.19
C ARG A 102 -0.73 -8.52 -1.19
N GLU A 103 -0.78 -9.22 -2.30
CA GLU A 103 0.16 -10.29 -2.60
C GLU A 103 1.52 -9.71 -2.97
N ILE A 104 2.57 -10.22 -2.31
CA ILE A 104 3.96 -9.85 -2.53
C ILE A 104 4.78 -11.13 -2.57
N PRO A 105 5.50 -11.42 -3.65
CA PRO A 105 6.47 -12.50 -3.66
C PRO A 105 7.55 -12.25 -2.61
N MET A 106 7.84 -13.23 -1.76
CA MET A 106 8.84 -13.09 -0.71
C MET A 106 10.24 -12.80 -1.28
N ASN A 107 10.54 -13.36 -2.45
CA ASN A 107 11.77 -13.12 -3.19
C ASN A 107 11.91 -11.68 -3.73
N ASP A 108 10.83 -10.92 -3.78
CA ASP A 108 10.86 -9.50 -4.18
C ASP A 108 11.20 -8.58 -3.02
N ILE A 109 11.13 -9.06 -1.78
CA ILE A 109 11.44 -8.25 -0.60
C ILE A 109 12.96 -8.10 -0.49
N THR A 110 13.44 -6.86 -0.48
CA THR A 110 14.87 -6.53 -0.43
C THR A 110 15.33 -6.02 0.93
N GLY A 111 14.39 -5.58 1.78
CA GLY A 111 14.71 -5.11 3.12
C GLY A 111 13.47 -4.75 3.92
N ILE A 112 13.61 -4.85 5.24
CA ILE A 112 12.56 -4.51 6.21
C ILE A 112 13.22 -3.71 7.31
N ALA A 113 12.60 -2.59 7.70
CA ALA A 113 13.11 -1.78 8.81
C ALA A 113 11.97 -1.02 9.49
N PRO A 114 12.02 -0.85 10.82
CA PRO A 114 11.13 0.09 11.51
C PRO A 114 11.53 1.53 11.16
N LYS A 115 10.55 2.43 11.06
CA LYS A 115 10.76 3.84 10.73
C LYS A 115 9.83 4.73 11.53
N ASN A 116 10.38 5.82 12.08
CA ASN A 116 9.57 6.91 12.61
C ASN A 116 8.97 7.71 11.44
N MET A 117 7.67 7.88 11.44
CA MET A 117 6.90 8.59 10.42
C MET A 117 6.50 10.00 10.84
N ALA A 118 6.89 10.45 12.05
CA ALA A 118 6.61 11.81 12.52
C ALA A 118 7.15 12.84 11.52
N ILE A 119 6.26 13.72 11.03
CA ILE A 119 6.59 14.75 10.03
C ILE A 119 7.12 16.00 10.73
N ILE A 120 6.70 16.23 11.98
CA ILE A 120 7.04 17.42 12.76
C ILE A 120 7.69 16.97 14.05
N PRO A 121 8.90 17.47 14.39
CA PRO A 121 9.51 17.25 15.71
C PRO A 121 8.52 17.74 16.79
N TYR A 122 8.38 16.98 17.88
CA TYR A 122 7.50 17.27 19.03
C TYR A 122 5.99 16.99 18.85
N VAL A 123 5.55 16.42 17.73
CA VAL A 123 4.25 15.79 17.62
C VAL A 123 4.41 14.30 17.95
N VAL A 124 3.32 13.64 18.36
CA VAL A 124 3.32 12.23 18.75
C VAL A 124 4.04 11.40 17.69
N ASP A 125 5.05 10.64 18.09
CA ASP A 125 5.78 9.73 17.23
C ASP A 125 4.81 8.68 16.67
N GLU A 126 4.83 8.46 15.36
CA GLU A 126 4.08 7.39 14.69
C GLU A 126 5.10 6.49 13.98
N TYR A 127 5.03 5.19 14.26
CA TYR A 127 5.97 4.23 13.70
C TYR A 127 5.32 3.35 12.64
N ALA A 128 6.10 3.00 11.64
CA ALA A 128 5.75 2.05 10.60
C ALA A 128 6.88 1.04 10.40
N VAL A 129 6.53 -0.14 9.96
CA VAL A 129 7.48 -1.06 9.34
C VAL A 129 7.51 -0.77 7.84
N VAL A 130 8.69 -0.55 7.32
CA VAL A 130 8.94 -0.27 5.90
C VAL A 130 9.44 -1.54 5.25
N ILE A 131 8.73 -2.01 4.22
CA ILE A 131 9.14 -3.15 3.39
C ILE A 131 9.58 -2.58 2.04
N ASN A 132 10.84 -2.82 1.69
CA ASN A 132 11.39 -2.49 0.39
C ASN A 132 11.25 -3.68 -0.56
N THR A 133 10.83 -3.43 -1.80
CA THR A 133 10.63 -4.49 -2.79
C THR A 133 11.37 -4.18 -4.10
N LYS A 134 11.60 -5.21 -4.91
CA LYS A 134 12.11 -5.08 -6.27
C LYS A 134 11.05 -4.56 -7.25
N ASN A 135 9.77 -4.56 -6.86
CA ASN A 135 8.66 -4.15 -7.73
C ASN A 135 8.71 -2.63 -7.98
N PRO A 136 8.96 -2.16 -9.21
CA PRO A 136 9.07 -0.73 -9.51
C PRO A 136 7.75 0.03 -9.35
N ALA A 137 6.61 -0.66 -9.40
CA ALA A 137 5.30 -0.05 -9.15
C ALA A 137 5.06 0.25 -7.66
N LYS A 138 5.76 -0.50 -6.77
CA LYS A 138 5.67 -0.34 -5.31
C LYS A 138 7.00 -0.65 -4.66
N PRO A 139 8.00 0.19 -4.85
CA PRO A 139 9.33 -0.06 -4.33
C PRO A 139 9.36 -0.02 -2.80
N VAL A 140 8.39 0.63 -2.16
CA VAL A 140 8.32 0.79 -0.71
C VAL A 140 6.88 0.65 -0.23
N ILE A 141 6.67 -0.18 0.79
CA ILE A 141 5.38 -0.38 1.47
C ILE A 141 5.53 0.07 2.92
N TYR A 142 4.61 0.90 3.39
CA TYR A 142 4.57 1.40 4.75
C TYR A 142 3.42 0.74 5.51
N LEU A 143 3.75 0.01 6.58
CA LEU A 143 2.81 -0.62 7.49
C LEU A 143 2.81 0.15 8.80
N ARG A 144 1.75 0.88 9.07
CA ARG A 144 1.62 1.61 10.34
C ARG A 144 1.36 0.64 11.47
N VAL A 145 2.18 0.72 12.51
CA VAL A 145 2.09 -0.18 13.68
C VAL A 145 1.72 0.57 14.96
N GLY A 146 1.60 1.89 14.92
CA GLY A 146 1.18 2.73 16.06
C GLY A 146 2.30 3.63 16.58
N TYR A 147 2.33 3.82 17.90
CA TYR A 147 3.15 4.85 18.55
C TYR A 147 4.31 4.27 19.35
N ASP A 148 4.56 2.96 19.28
CA ASP A 148 5.60 2.27 20.02
C ASP A 148 6.71 1.77 19.06
N MET A 149 7.92 2.29 19.26
CA MET A 149 9.09 1.86 18.48
C MET A 149 9.49 0.42 18.78
N GLY A 150 9.35 -0.02 20.03
CA GLY A 150 9.65 -1.41 20.42
C GLY A 150 8.74 -2.40 19.67
N TYR A 151 7.46 -2.07 19.58
CA TYR A 151 6.51 -2.87 18.82
C TYR A 151 6.83 -2.88 17.30
N ALA A 152 7.22 -1.73 16.74
CA ALA A 152 7.64 -1.68 15.34
C ALA A 152 8.89 -2.55 15.06
N GLN A 153 9.83 -2.59 16.00
CA GLN A 153 11.00 -3.48 15.93
C GLN A 153 10.62 -4.95 16.02
N GLU A 154 9.70 -5.29 16.91
CA GLU A 154 9.19 -6.66 17.07
C GLU A 154 8.50 -7.15 15.79
N VAL A 155 7.59 -6.36 15.22
CA VAL A 155 6.92 -6.69 13.95
C VAL A 155 7.94 -6.87 12.82
N ALA A 156 8.92 -5.98 12.72
CA ALA A 156 9.98 -6.11 11.72
C ALA A 156 10.79 -7.40 11.90
N ALA A 157 11.11 -7.77 13.13
CA ALA A 157 11.83 -9.01 13.44
C ALA A 157 11.00 -10.27 13.09
N GLN A 158 9.70 -10.27 13.38
CA GLN A 158 8.80 -11.36 13.00
C GLN A 158 8.76 -11.57 11.49
N ILE A 159 8.67 -10.49 10.70
CA ILE A 159 8.68 -10.59 9.24
C ILE A 159 10.04 -11.10 8.73
N HIS A 160 11.15 -10.65 9.31
CA HIS A 160 12.48 -11.17 8.97
C HIS A 160 12.59 -12.67 9.24
N GLU A 161 12.05 -13.17 10.35
CA GLU A 161 12.08 -14.60 10.67
C GLU A 161 11.28 -15.42 9.65
N ILE A 162 10.11 -14.94 9.25
CA ILE A 162 9.29 -15.57 8.19
C ILE A 162 10.09 -15.70 6.89
N LEU A 163 10.75 -14.62 6.46
CA LEU A 163 11.55 -14.63 5.23
C LEU A 163 12.78 -15.55 5.34
N ARG A 164 13.38 -15.65 6.51
CA ARG A 164 14.51 -16.55 6.76
C ARG A 164 14.10 -18.01 6.64
N ILE A 165 12.93 -18.37 7.17
CA ILE A 165 12.40 -19.74 7.08
C ILE A 165 12.12 -20.11 5.63
N SER A 166 11.55 -19.18 4.83
CA SER A 166 11.24 -19.41 3.41
C SER A 166 12.51 -19.57 2.55
N SER A 167 13.60 -18.89 2.92
CA SER A 167 14.86 -18.94 2.18
C SER A 167 15.73 -20.16 2.48
N THR A 168 15.39 -20.96 3.51
CA THR A 168 16.11 -22.18 3.84
C THR A 168 15.57 -23.32 2.97
N PRO A 169 16.34 -23.85 1.99
CA PRO A 169 15.88 -24.98 1.17
C PRO A 169 15.58 -26.16 2.09
N ASN A 170 14.36 -26.72 1.97
CA ASN A 170 13.98 -27.95 2.63
C ASN A 170 14.97 -29.05 2.21
N MET A 171 16.02 -29.29 2.99
CA MET A 171 16.84 -30.48 2.88
C MET A 171 16.01 -31.67 3.42
N LYS A 172 15.25 -32.29 2.54
CA LYS A 172 14.69 -33.62 2.73
C LYS A 172 15.55 -34.64 2.00
#